data_bc63753bbf153c2b5c6953c7fa872d66
#
_entry.id   bc63753bbf153c2b5c6953c7fa872d66
#
_cell.length_a   1.000
_cell.length_b   1.000
_cell.length_c   1.000
_cell.angle_alpha   90.00
_cell.angle_beta   90.00
_cell.angle_gamma   90.00
#
_symmetry.space_group_name_H-M   'P 1'
#
loop_
_entity.id
_entity.type
_entity.pdbx_description
1 polymer ?
#
loop_
_entity_poly.entity_id
_entity_poly.type
_entity_poly.pdbx_seq_one_letter_code
_entity_poly.pdbx_strand_id
1 'polypeptide(L)'
;MDKSTHLARTTDLGRISVSAEAIAQVVGNVAAESYGIVGMAGRRFPRLPGRGRLTDGIEVKARDGGIEIDLRVVVEYGLNLAEVAATVRNRVAYELERQTGLSVAAVEVRIEDVRRSS
;
A
#
# COMPACT_ATOMS: atom_id res chain seq x y z
N MET A 1 -4.12 -8.06 -12.05
CA MET A 1 -2.79 -8.61 -11.83
C MET A 1 -2.89 -9.98 -11.19
N ASP A 2 -2.20 -10.96 -11.71
CA ASP A 2 -2.18 -12.31 -11.18
C ASP A 2 -1.42 -12.33 -9.85
N LYS A 3 -1.95 -13.05 -8.86
CA LYS A 3 -1.29 -13.19 -7.56
C LYS A 3 0.06 -13.91 -7.64
N SER A 4 0.26 -14.69 -8.68
CA SER A 4 1.51 -15.40 -8.90
C SER A 4 2.61 -14.52 -9.51
N THR A 5 2.27 -13.28 -9.89
CA THR A 5 3.25 -12.37 -10.46
C THR A 5 4.31 -12.02 -9.43
N HIS A 6 5.55 -12.14 -9.83
CA HIS A 6 6.69 -11.80 -8.99
C HIS A 6 7.50 -10.68 -9.62
N LEU A 7 7.94 -9.78 -8.77
CA LEU A 7 8.79 -8.66 -9.16
C LEU A 7 10.20 -8.98 -8.70
N ALA A 8 11.16 -8.83 -9.57
CA ALA A 8 12.49 -9.38 -9.36
C ALA A 8 13.57 -8.32 -9.36
N ARG A 9 14.60 -8.60 -8.57
CA ARG A 9 15.84 -7.85 -8.56
C ARG A 9 16.99 -8.83 -8.71
N THR A 10 17.92 -8.53 -9.63
CA THR A 10 19.09 -9.36 -9.87
C THR A 10 20.30 -8.72 -9.19
N THR A 11 21.06 -9.53 -8.46
CA THR A 11 22.30 -9.10 -7.81
C THR A 11 23.44 -9.99 -8.29
N ASP A 12 24.69 -9.68 -7.90
CA ASP A 12 25.85 -10.49 -8.26
C ASP A 12 25.77 -11.92 -7.72
N LEU A 13 25.02 -12.11 -6.64
CA LEU A 13 24.89 -13.42 -5.99
C LEU A 13 23.67 -14.20 -6.47
N GLY A 14 22.82 -13.60 -7.31
CA GLY A 14 21.64 -14.29 -7.80
C GLY A 14 20.47 -13.35 -7.96
N ARG A 15 19.28 -13.95 -7.99
CA ARG A 15 18.02 -13.26 -8.26
C ARG A 15 17.09 -13.37 -7.06
N ILE A 16 16.51 -12.23 -6.67
CA ILE A 16 15.51 -12.17 -5.61
C ILE A 16 14.17 -11.83 -6.25
N SER A 17 13.15 -12.61 -5.93
CA SER A 17 11.78 -12.35 -6.38
C SER A 17 10.89 -12.07 -5.21
N VAL A 18 10.02 -11.04 -5.34
CA VAL A 18 9.04 -10.68 -4.33
C VAL A 18 7.66 -10.74 -4.98
N SER A 19 6.72 -11.45 -4.37
CA SER A 19 5.38 -11.57 -4.93
C SER A 19 4.60 -10.28 -4.79
N ALA A 20 3.65 -10.05 -5.70
CA ALA A 20 2.74 -8.91 -5.60
C ALA A 20 1.96 -8.96 -4.29
N GLU A 21 1.58 -10.15 -3.83
CA GLU A 21 0.88 -10.32 -2.56
C GLU A 21 1.74 -9.86 -1.38
N ALA A 22 3.02 -10.22 -1.37
CA ALA A 22 3.93 -9.78 -0.31
C ALA A 22 4.10 -8.26 -0.31
N ILE A 23 4.20 -7.66 -1.48
CA ILE A 23 4.29 -6.21 -1.61
C ILE A 23 3.02 -5.56 -1.07
N ALA A 24 1.85 -6.07 -1.44
CA ALA A 24 0.58 -5.54 -0.95
C ALA A 24 0.45 -5.66 0.57
N GLN A 25 1.01 -6.72 1.16
CA GLN A 25 1.03 -6.86 2.62
C GLN A 25 1.84 -5.74 3.28
N VAL A 26 3.00 -5.43 2.74
CA VAL A 26 3.82 -4.34 3.26
C VAL A 26 3.07 -3.01 3.15
N VAL A 27 2.48 -2.74 1.99
CA VAL A 27 1.71 -1.52 1.76
C VAL A 27 0.54 -1.41 2.75
N GLY A 28 -0.20 -2.50 2.93
CA GLY A 28 -1.33 -2.53 3.84
C GLY A 28 -0.93 -2.23 5.28
N ASN A 29 0.17 -2.82 5.73
CA ASN A 29 0.66 -2.58 7.10
C ASN A 29 1.09 -1.12 7.28
N VAL A 30 1.82 -0.57 6.31
CA VAL A 30 2.26 0.82 6.39
C VAL A 30 1.06 1.77 6.39
N ALA A 31 0.09 1.52 5.52
CA ALA A 31 -1.12 2.35 5.45
C ALA A 31 -1.90 2.31 6.76
N ALA A 32 -2.06 1.10 7.34
CA ALA A 32 -2.81 0.93 8.58
C ALA A 32 -2.17 1.69 9.76
N GLU A 33 -0.85 1.82 9.74
CA GLU A 33 -0.11 2.53 10.79
C GLU A 33 -0.02 4.03 10.55
N SER A 34 -0.45 4.51 9.37
CA SER A 34 -0.30 5.92 9.02
C SER A 34 -1.38 6.77 9.66
N TYR A 35 -0.98 7.95 10.14
CA TYR A 35 -1.89 8.89 10.77
C TYR A 35 -3.02 9.30 9.83
N GLY A 36 -4.25 9.25 10.34
CA GLY A 36 -5.43 9.68 9.62
C GLY A 36 -6.08 8.61 8.77
N ILE A 37 -5.46 7.46 8.61
CA ILE A 37 -6.05 6.35 7.86
C ILE A 37 -6.87 5.49 8.82
N VAL A 38 -8.17 5.36 8.54
CA VAL A 38 -9.08 4.59 9.38
C VAL A 38 -9.67 3.38 8.65
N GLY A 39 -9.25 3.15 7.42
CA GLY A 39 -9.65 1.97 6.68
C GLY A 39 -9.05 1.92 5.29
N MET A 40 -9.22 0.76 4.66
CA MET A 40 -8.91 0.56 3.26
C MET A 40 -10.24 0.32 2.53
N ALA A 41 -10.24 0.44 1.20
CA ALA A 41 -11.46 0.21 0.44
C ALA A 41 -12.05 -1.16 0.79
N GLY A 42 -13.32 -1.17 1.18
CA GLY A 42 -14.00 -2.41 1.55
C GLY A 42 -13.65 -2.95 2.93
N ARG A 43 -12.86 -2.21 3.71
CA ARG A 43 -12.37 -2.69 4.99
C ARG A 43 -12.23 -1.58 6.01
N ARG A 44 -12.66 -1.85 7.24
CA ARG A 44 -12.51 -0.94 8.38
C ARG A 44 -11.39 -1.39 9.32
N PHE A 45 -10.79 -0.41 10.00
CA PHE A 45 -9.91 -0.66 11.13
C PHE A 45 -10.66 -0.30 12.43
N PRO A 46 -10.53 -1.05 13.54
CA PRO A 46 -9.84 -2.33 13.62
C PRO A 46 -10.53 -3.41 12.82
N ARG A 47 -9.80 -4.48 12.58
CA ARG A 47 -10.27 -5.56 11.73
C ARG A 47 -11.46 -6.30 12.35
N LEU A 48 -12.50 -6.46 11.56
CA LEU A 48 -13.63 -7.30 11.93
C LEU A 48 -13.37 -8.72 11.42
N PRO A 49 -13.54 -9.74 12.27
CA PRO A 49 -13.31 -11.12 11.86
C PRO A 49 -14.12 -11.49 10.63
N GLY A 50 -13.47 -12.20 9.70
CA GLY A 50 -14.12 -12.68 8.50
C GLY A 50 -14.40 -11.65 7.43
N ARG A 51 -13.95 -10.42 7.64
CA ARG A 51 -14.19 -9.33 6.68
C ARG A 51 -12.90 -8.75 6.17
N GLY A 52 -12.74 -8.82 4.86
CA GLY A 52 -11.66 -8.17 4.14
C GLY A 52 -10.26 -8.58 4.55
N ARG A 53 -9.31 -8.13 3.79
CA ARG A 53 -7.89 -8.31 4.05
C ARG A 53 -7.23 -6.95 4.11
N LEU A 54 -6.07 -6.88 4.78
CA LEU A 54 -5.28 -5.65 4.81
C LEU A 54 -4.84 -5.23 3.41
N THR A 55 -4.81 -6.19 2.48
CA THR A 55 -4.45 -5.95 1.08
C THR A 55 -5.62 -5.48 0.21
N ASP A 56 -6.83 -5.46 0.75
CA ASP A 56 -7.98 -4.96 0.00
C ASP A 56 -7.77 -3.48 -0.34
N GLY A 57 -8.09 -3.11 -1.57
CA GLY A 57 -7.91 -1.75 -2.04
C GLY A 57 -6.49 -1.43 -2.49
N ILE A 58 -5.61 -2.43 -2.56
CA ILE A 58 -4.24 -2.25 -2.98
C ILE A 58 -4.00 -3.00 -4.28
N GLU A 59 -3.45 -2.31 -5.27
CA GLU A 59 -3.09 -2.91 -6.54
C GLU A 59 -1.62 -2.66 -6.81
N VAL A 60 -0.90 -3.71 -7.22
CA VAL A 60 0.53 -3.65 -7.48
C VAL A 60 0.76 -4.00 -8.95
N LYS A 61 1.48 -3.14 -9.64
CA LYS A 61 1.79 -3.35 -11.06
C LYS A 61 3.29 -3.22 -11.31
N ALA A 62 3.81 -4.03 -12.22
CA ALA A 62 5.16 -3.83 -12.71
C ALA A 62 5.16 -2.65 -13.69
N ARG A 63 6.22 -1.88 -13.66
CA ARG A 63 6.36 -0.72 -14.54
C ARG A 63 7.84 -0.53 -14.87
N ASP A 64 8.11 0.07 -16.02
CA ASP A 64 9.49 0.39 -16.39
C ASP A 64 10.13 1.23 -15.30
N GLY A 65 11.25 0.74 -14.77
CA GLY A 65 11.96 1.41 -13.68
C GLY A 65 11.47 1.04 -12.28
N GLY A 66 10.54 0.08 -12.13
CA GLY A 66 10.16 -0.38 -10.81
C GLY A 66 8.72 -0.86 -10.73
N ILE A 67 8.10 -0.55 -9.59
CA ILE A 67 6.72 -0.94 -9.34
C ILE A 67 5.84 0.28 -9.14
N GLU A 68 4.58 0.12 -9.47
CA GLU A 68 3.55 1.13 -9.26
C GLU A 68 2.52 0.59 -8.29
N ILE A 69 2.19 1.40 -7.29
CA ILE A 69 1.22 1.05 -6.27
C ILE A 69 0.01 1.98 -6.39
N ASP A 70 -1.17 1.38 -6.37
CA ASP A 70 -2.43 2.12 -6.32
C ASP A 70 -3.14 1.66 -5.06
N LEU A 71 -3.40 2.58 -4.14
CA LEU A 71 -4.11 2.23 -2.92
C LEU A 71 -5.28 3.16 -2.65
N ARG A 72 -6.38 2.57 -2.20
CA ARG A 72 -7.63 3.27 -1.92
C ARG A 72 -7.88 3.21 -0.43
N VAL A 73 -7.99 4.39 0.18
CA VAL A 73 -8.03 4.51 1.64
C VAL A 73 -9.27 5.26 2.10
N VAL A 74 -9.59 5.05 3.37
CA VAL A 74 -10.62 5.80 4.09
C VAL A 74 -9.89 6.64 5.13
N VAL A 75 -10.20 7.94 5.16
CA VAL A 75 -9.50 8.91 6.01
C VAL A 75 -10.45 9.41 7.10
N GLU A 76 -9.89 9.74 8.25
CA GLU A 76 -10.66 10.30 9.34
C GLU A 76 -11.18 11.70 8.98
N TYR A 77 -12.45 11.93 9.30
CA TYR A 77 -13.10 13.22 9.09
C TYR A 77 -12.39 14.33 9.89
N GLY A 78 -12.24 15.47 9.26
CA GLY A 78 -11.70 16.65 9.93
C GLY A 78 -10.22 16.90 9.70
N LEU A 79 -9.54 15.99 9.01
CA LEU A 79 -8.12 16.15 8.72
C LEU A 79 -7.91 16.77 7.33
N ASN A 80 -6.73 17.29 7.11
CA ASN A 80 -6.34 17.75 5.78
C ASN A 80 -6.06 16.54 4.90
N LEU A 81 -6.95 16.29 3.93
CA LEU A 81 -6.88 15.09 3.10
C LEU A 81 -5.61 15.03 2.27
N ALA A 82 -5.17 16.16 1.73
CA ALA A 82 -3.98 16.20 0.90
C ALA A 82 -2.72 15.87 1.71
N GLU A 83 -2.65 16.35 2.95
CA GLU A 83 -1.52 16.05 3.82
C GLU A 83 -1.49 14.59 4.24
N VAL A 84 -2.65 14.03 4.56
CA VAL A 84 -2.76 12.61 4.91
C VAL A 84 -2.32 11.76 3.73
N ALA A 85 -2.81 12.05 2.53
CA ALA A 85 -2.44 11.30 1.33
C ALA A 85 -0.95 11.39 1.03
N ALA A 86 -0.36 12.59 1.16
CA ALA A 86 1.06 12.78 0.91
C ALA A 86 1.92 12.00 1.90
N THR A 87 1.51 11.98 3.16
CA THR A 87 2.23 11.25 4.21
C THR A 87 2.20 9.74 3.94
N VAL A 88 1.03 9.21 3.61
CA VAL A 88 0.89 7.78 3.29
C VAL A 88 1.73 7.43 2.07
N ARG A 89 1.63 8.24 1.01
CA ARG A 89 2.39 8.02 -0.22
C ARG A 89 3.89 7.93 0.06
N ASN A 90 4.40 8.88 0.82
CA ASN A 90 5.83 8.95 1.11
C ASN A 90 6.27 7.78 1.98
N ARG A 91 5.47 7.41 2.99
CA ARG A 91 5.78 6.28 3.85
C ARG A 91 5.77 4.96 3.08
N VAL A 92 4.78 4.78 2.21
CA VAL A 92 4.68 3.56 1.41
C VAL A 92 5.89 3.42 0.49
N ALA A 93 6.25 4.48 -0.22
CA ALA A 93 7.40 4.44 -1.11
C ALA A 93 8.70 4.13 -0.33
N TYR A 94 8.91 4.81 0.78
CA TYR A 94 10.10 4.62 1.59
C TYR A 94 10.21 3.19 2.13
N GLU A 95 9.13 2.70 2.74
CA GLU A 95 9.14 1.39 3.38
C GLU A 95 9.25 0.26 2.36
N LEU A 96 8.60 0.40 1.21
CA LEU A 96 8.72 -0.61 0.17
C LEU A 96 10.15 -0.72 -0.35
N GLU A 97 10.79 0.40 -0.63
CA GLU A 97 12.17 0.38 -1.10
C GLU A 97 13.10 -0.19 -0.05
N ARG A 98 12.87 0.17 1.20
CA ARG A 98 13.69 -0.31 2.31
C ARG A 98 13.54 -1.82 2.53
N GLN A 99 12.31 -2.32 2.48
CA GLN A 99 12.04 -3.72 2.82
C GLN A 99 12.23 -4.68 1.65
N THR A 100 11.99 -4.23 0.44
CA THR A 100 12.06 -5.12 -0.74
C THR A 100 13.29 -4.90 -1.60
N GLY A 101 13.90 -3.74 -1.52
CA GLY A 101 14.99 -3.37 -2.40
C GLY A 101 14.55 -3.02 -3.82
N LEU A 102 13.25 -3.06 -4.08
CA LEU A 102 12.72 -2.71 -5.39
C LEU A 102 12.53 -1.20 -5.50
N SER A 103 12.66 -0.68 -6.71
CA SER A 103 12.39 0.74 -6.96
C SER A 103 10.90 0.96 -7.07
N VAL A 104 10.40 2.01 -6.43
CA VAL A 104 8.99 2.39 -6.50
C VAL A 104 8.87 3.53 -7.52
N ALA A 105 8.25 3.24 -8.65
CA ALA A 105 8.10 4.22 -9.73
C ALA A 105 6.99 5.22 -9.43
N ALA A 106 5.91 4.79 -8.78
CA ALA A 106 4.81 5.67 -8.45
C ALA A 106 3.95 5.06 -7.35
N VAL A 107 3.39 5.93 -6.50
CA VAL A 107 2.37 5.53 -5.54
C VAL A 107 1.19 6.48 -5.73
N GLU A 108 0.02 5.94 -6.07
CA GLU A 108 -1.19 6.71 -6.16
C GLU A 108 -2.08 6.40 -4.97
N VAL A 109 -2.45 7.43 -4.22
CA VAL A 109 -3.35 7.30 -3.07
C VAL A 109 -4.69 7.90 -3.44
N ARG A 110 -5.73 7.09 -3.39
CA ARG A 110 -7.09 7.53 -3.64
C ARG A 110 -7.87 7.53 -2.35
N ILE A 111 -8.42 8.66 -1.99
CA ILE A 111 -9.28 8.77 -0.81
C ILE A 111 -10.69 8.48 -1.27
N GLU A 112 -11.23 7.33 -0.88
CA GLU A 112 -12.56 6.92 -1.30
C GLU A 112 -13.66 7.35 -0.35
N ASP A 113 -13.33 7.55 0.91
CA ASP A 113 -14.35 7.90 1.90
C ASP A 113 -13.69 8.62 3.07
N VAL A 114 -14.51 9.34 3.81
CA VAL A 114 -14.08 10.08 5.00
C VAL A 114 -15.06 9.70 6.10
N ARG A 115 -14.54 9.27 7.25
CA ARG A 115 -15.39 8.78 8.34
C ARG A 115 -15.01 9.37 9.68
N ARG A 116 -16.02 9.53 10.52
CA ARG A 116 -15.79 9.90 11.89
C ARG A 116 -15.36 8.66 12.65
N SER A 117 -14.35 8.78 13.48
CA SER A 117 -13.76 7.66 14.19
C SER A 117 -14.25 7.52 15.62
N SER A 118 -15.31 8.13 15.96
CA SER A 118 -15.77 8.06 17.35
C SER A 118 -16.86 7.07 17.57
#